data_15a573de99c7bf083bf60c0c3f051c05
#
_entry.id   15a573de99c7bf083bf60c0c3f051c05
#
_cell.length_a   1.000
_cell.length_b   1.000
_cell.length_c   1.000
_cell.angle_alpha   90.00
_cell.angle_beta   90.00
_cell.angle_gamma   90.00
#
_symmetry.space_group_name_H-M   'P 1'
#
loop_
_entity.id
_entity.type
_entity.pdbx_description
1 polymer ?
#
loop_
_entity_poly.entity_id
_entity_poly.type
_entity_poly.pdbx_seq_one_letter_code
_entity_poly.pdbx_strand_id
1 'polypeptide(L)'
;MFGDIRRSRRIAYTATFIGLITLGGWISVPFVPTPFTLQTFFVLLAGAVMKRDAVIPVALYVLLGALGLPVFHNGVAGIGVLLGPTGGYLIGFIPAALVAGIACESHSPARRILGLAGASVLILLCGVAWLIGSTGMAPSAAFVLGM
;
A
#
# COMPACT_ATOMS: atom_id res chain seq x y z
N MET A 1 21.75 24.18 -3.90
CA MET A 1 21.39 24.32 -2.49
C MET A 1 19.95 23.93 -2.21
N PHE A 2 18.96 24.62 -2.77
CA PHE A 2 17.55 24.26 -2.56
C PHE A 2 17.19 22.88 -3.11
N GLY A 3 17.79 22.45 -4.22
CA GLY A 3 17.60 21.11 -4.77
C GLY A 3 18.06 20.02 -3.81
N ASP A 4 19.15 20.23 -3.10
CA ASP A 4 19.69 19.27 -2.13
C ASP A 4 18.79 19.15 -0.91
N ILE A 5 18.18 20.25 -0.46
CA ILE A 5 17.24 20.26 0.67
C ILE A 5 15.97 19.46 0.30
N ARG A 6 15.43 19.69 -0.90
CA ARG A 6 14.27 18.93 -1.38
C ARG A 6 14.58 17.44 -1.52
N ARG A 7 15.76 17.13 -2.05
CA ARG A 7 16.22 15.76 -2.21
C ARG A 7 16.39 15.07 -0.88
N SER A 8 17.04 15.72 0.08
CA SER A 8 17.22 15.18 1.42
C SER A 8 15.89 14.97 2.13
N ARG A 9 14.96 15.90 1.98
CA ARG A 9 13.62 15.78 2.56
C ARG A 9 12.87 14.60 1.96
N ARG A 10 12.94 14.44 0.63
CA ARG A 10 12.29 13.31 -0.05
C ARG A 10 12.86 11.98 0.41
N ILE A 11 14.19 11.88 0.55
CA ILE A 11 14.84 10.67 1.04
C ILE A 11 14.41 10.36 2.48
N ALA A 12 14.35 11.38 3.33
CA ALA A 12 13.93 11.22 4.73
C ALA A 12 12.47 10.74 4.82
N TYR A 13 11.56 11.33 4.07
CA TYR A 13 10.16 10.90 4.03
C TYR A 13 10.03 9.49 3.45
N THR A 14 10.77 9.18 2.39
CA THR A 14 10.76 7.85 1.77
C THR A 14 11.16 6.79 2.80
N ALA A 15 12.27 6.99 3.49
CA ALA A 15 12.74 6.06 4.51
C ALA A 15 11.73 5.93 5.66
N THR A 16 11.16 7.05 6.11
CA THR A 16 10.18 7.07 7.19
C THR A 16 8.94 6.27 6.84
N PHE A 17 8.38 6.48 5.64
CA PHE A 17 7.16 5.78 5.23
C PHE A 17 7.40 4.30 4.93
N ILE A 18 8.57 3.94 4.38
CA ILE A 18 8.93 2.52 4.26
C ILE A 18 8.90 1.86 5.64
N GLY A 19 9.50 2.50 6.64
CA GLY A 19 9.50 2.02 8.01
C GLY A 19 8.10 1.93 8.61
N LEU A 20 7.27 2.95 8.42
CA LEU A 20 5.89 2.97 8.91
C LEU A 20 5.02 1.90 8.26
N ILE A 21 5.13 1.71 6.94
CA ILE A 21 4.39 0.68 6.24
C ILE A 21 4.82 -0.71 6.74
N THR A 22 6.11 -0.92 6.93
CA THR A 22 6.65 -2.16 7.49
C THR A 22 6.10 -2.43 8.88
N LEU A 23 6.14 -1.45 9.77
CA LEU A 23 5.59 -1.57 11.12
C LEU A 23 4.08 -1.83 11.08
N GLY A 24 3.37 -1.16 10.19
CA GLY A 24 1.94 -1.39 9.99
C GLY A 24 1.63 -2.81 9.55
N GLY A 25 2.50 -3.39 8.73
CA GLY A 25 2.38 -4.78 8.31
C GLY A 25 2.64 -5.78 9.43
N TRP A 26 3.50 -5.42 10.38
CA TRP A 26 3.77 -6.24 11.54
C TRP A 26 2.64 -6.18 12.58
N ILE A 27 1.87 -5.11 12.57
CA ILE A 27 0.67 -4.97 13.40
C ILE A 27 -0.50 -5.48 12.55
N SER A 28 -0.83 -6.76 12.72
CA SER A 28 -1.87 -7.39 11.92
C SER A 28 -2.77 -8.28 12.76
N VAL A 29 -4.04 -8.34 12.35
CA VAL A 29 -4.98 -9.32 12.88
C VAL A 29 -4.98 -10.49 11.90
N PRO A 30 -4.68 -11.73 12.37
CA PRO A 30 -4.57 -12.87 11.47
C PRO A 30 -5.95 -13.33 11.00
N PHE A 31 -6.25 -13.02 9.74
CA PHE A 31 -7.39 -13.59 9.02
C PHE A 31 -6.86 -14.47 7.89
N VAL A 32 -7.64 -15.46 7.52
CA VAL A 32 -7.31 -16.36 6.41
C VAL A 32 -8.31 -16.07 5.29
N PRO A 33 -7.87 -15.89 4.04
CA PRO A 33 -6.50 -16.01 3.52
C PRO A 33 -5.64 -14.75 3.63
N THR A 34 -6.22 -13.60 4.00
CA THR A 34 -5.51 -12.33 4.03
C THR A 34 -5.53 -11.74 5.43
N PRO A 35 -4.37 -11.36 6.00
CA PRO A 35 -4.32 -10.69 7.29
C PRO A 35 -4.79 -9.25 7.19
N PHE A 36 -5.41 -8.76 8.26
CA PHE A 36 -5.80 -7.35 8.38
C PHE A 36 -4.63 -6.56 8.96
N THR A 37 -4.14 -5.56 8.23
CA THR A 37 -2.96 -4.80 8.66
C THR A 37 -3.23 -3.31 8.67
N LEU A 38 -2.36 -2.55 9.35
CA LEU A 38 -2.37 -1.09 9.31
C LEU A 38 -1.63 -0.52 8.10
N GLN A 39 -1.13 -1.36 7.18
CA GLN A 39 -0.38 -0.92 6.01
C GLN A 39 -1.18 0.04 5.13
N THR A 40 -2.46 -0.24 4.90
CA THR A 40 -3.33 0.62 4.11
C THR A 40 -3.39 2.03 4.68
N PHE A 41 -3.51 2.16 6.00
CA PHE A 41 -3.51 3.45 6.68
C PHE A 41 -2.23 4.24 6.38
N PHE A 42 -1.07 3.60 6.50
CA PHE A 42 0.20 4.27 6.27
C PHE A 42 0.46 4.57 4.80
N VAL A 43 -0.03 3.74 3.88
CA VAL A 43 0.04 4.03 2.44
C VAL A 43 -0.77 5.28 2.11
N LEU A 44 -1.98 5.40 2.64
CA LEU A 44 -2.82 6.58 2.44
C LEU A 44 -2.22 7.81 3.11
N LEU A 45 -1.63 7.65 4.29
CA LEU A 45 -0.94 8.73 4.99
C LEU A 45 0.25 9.25 4.17
N ALA A 46 1.01 8.35 3.56
CA ALA A 46 2.10 8.73 2.66
C ALA A 46 1.58 9.57 1.50
N GLY A 47 0.45 9.20 0.91
CA GLY A 47 -0.21 10.00 -0.13
C GLY A 47 -0.60 11.37 0.36
N ALA A 48 -1.15 11.48 1.57
CA ALA A 48 -1.54 12.75 2.16
C ALA A 48 -0.35 13.67 2.44
N VAL A 49 0.77 13.12 2.86
CA VAL A 49 1.97 13.89 3.24
C VAL A 49 2.86 14.17 2.04
N MET A 50 3.17 13.17 1.24
CA MET A 50 4.14 13.26 0.14
C MET A 50 3.50 13.58 -1.21
N LYS A 51 2.18 13.58 -1.30
CA LYS A 51 1.46 13.80 -2.56
C LYS A 51 1.87 12.73 -3.59
N ARG A 52 2.16 13.13 -4.82
CA ARG A 52 2.55 12.19 -5.88
C ARG A 52 3.83 11.42 -5.56
N ASP A 53 4.73 12.02 -4.80
CA ASP A 53 6.00 11.37 -4.43
C ASP A 53 5.80 10.17 -3.52
N ALA A 54 4.60 9.98 -2.96
CA ALA A 54 4.27 8.81 -2.15
C ALA A 54 4.41 7.48 -2.91
N VAL A 55 4.34 7.51 -4.24
CA VAL A 55 4.59 6.32 -5.07
C VAL A 55 6.01 5.77 -4.84
N ILE A 56 6.97 6.65 -4.58
CA ILE A 56 8.38 6.27 -4.41
C ILE A 56 8.57 5.33 -3.20
N PRO A 57 8.17 5.69 -1.96
CA PRO A 57 8.33 4.78 -0.82
C PRO A 57 7.50 3.51 -0.97
N VAL A 58 6.31 3.60 -1.54
CA VAL A 58 5.44 2.43 -1.71
C VAL A 58 6.05 1.45 -2.72
N ALA A 59 6.53 1.94 -3.86
CA ALA A 59 7.18 1.10 -4.86
C ALA A 59 8.47 0.48 -4.32
N LEU A 60 9.28 1.25 -3.60
CA LEU A 60 10.48 0.74 -2.97
C LEU A 60 10.17 -0.30 -1.89
N TYR A 61 9.14 -0.08 -1.11
CA TYR A 61 8.69 -1.04 -0.10
C TYR A 61 8.35 -2.39 -0.74
N VAL A 62 7.57 -2.39 -1.81
CA VAL A 62 7.21 -3.61 -2.54
C VAL A 62 8.45 -4.29 -3.12
N LEU A 63 9.35 -3.50 -3.71
CA LEU A 63 10.59 -4.01 -4.28
C LEU A 63 11.49 -4.65 -3.22
N LEU A 64 11.68 -3.97 -2.09
CA LEU A 64 12.52 -4.48 -1.00
C LEU A 64 11.97 -5.80 -0.45
N GLY A 65 10.66 -5.90 -0.28
CA GLY A 65 10.02 -7.12 0.16
C GLY A 65 10.17 -8.26 -0.84
N ALA A 66 10.04 -7.96 -2.13
CA ALA A 66 10.21 -8.93 -3.19
C ALA A 66 11.65 -9.46 -3.25
N LEU A 67 12.64 -8.63 -2.90
CA LEU A 67 14.05 -9.01 -2.88
C LEU A 67 14.44 -9.84 -1.65
N GLY A 68 13.57 -9.98 -0.67
CA GLY A 68 13.78 -10.84 0.48
C GLY A 68 13.87 -10.16 1.83
N LEU A 69 13.68 -8.83 1.91
CA LEU A 69 13.65 -8.14 3.20
C LEU A 69 12.31 -8.40 3.91
N PRO A 70 12.30 -8.66 5.24
CA PRO A 70 11.08 -9.02 5.97
C PRO A 70 10.21 -7.79 6.26
N VAL A 71 9.81 -7.08 5.22
CA VAL A 71 9.05 -5.83 5.32
C VAL A 71 7.55 -6.00 5.08
N PHE A 72 7.11 -7.15 4.58
CA PHE A 72 5.71 -7.43 4.34
C PHE A 72 4.97 -7.79 5.64
N HIS A 73 3.67 -8.01 5.55
CA HIS A 73 2.87 -8.34 6.72
C HIS A 73 3.48 -9.52 7.50
N ASN A 74 3.44 -9.44 8.83
CA ASN A 74 3.98 -10.46 9.74
C ASN A 74 5.46 -10.80 9.52
N GLY A 75 6.21 -9.91 8.87
CA GLY A 75 7.64 -10.13 8.61
C GLY A 75 7.94 -11.10 7.49
N VAL A 76 6.95 -11.48 6.68
CA VAL A 76 7.18 -12.32 5.51
C VAL A 76 7.89 -11.53 4.41
N ALA A 77 8.50 -12.23 3.48
CA ALA A 77 9.32 -11.63 2.44
C ALA A 77 9.36 -12.49 1.19
N GLY A 78 9.84 -11.88 0.11
CA GLY A 78 10.13 -12.57 -1.13
C GLY A 78 9.04 -12.44 -2.17
N ILE A 79 9.40 -12.76 -3.39
CA ILE A 79 8.51 -12.67 -4.55
C ILE A 79 7.31 -13.62 -4.43
N GLY A 80 7.46 -14.71 -3.66
CA GLY A 80 6.38 -15.65 -3.40
C GLY A 80 5.21 -15.01 -2.67
N VAL A 81 5.45 -13.98 -1.85
CA VAL A 81 4.38 -13.23 -1.18
C VAL A 81 3.55 -12.46 -2.20
N LEU A 82 4.20 -11.86 -3.21
CA LEU A 82 3.52 -11.15 -4.28
C LEU A 82 2.70 -12.09 -5.17
N LEU A 83 3.13 -13.32 -5.31
CA LEU A 83 2.41 -14.33 -6.07
C LEU A 83 1.33 -15.04 -5.23
N GLY A 84 1.32 -14.80 -3.91
CA GLY A 84 0.36 -15.37 -2.99
C GLY A 84 -0.93 -14.57 -2.88
N PRO A 85 -1.83 -14.94 -1.94
CA PRO A 85 -3.15 -14.31 -1.81
C PRO A 85 -3.12 -12.80 -1.54
N THR A 86 -2.10 -12.29 -0.89
CA THR A 86 -1.98 -10.88 -0.53
C THR A 86 -1.28 -10.02 -1.60
N GLY A 87 -0.77 -10.65 -2.67
CA GLY A 87 0.01 -9.94 -3.68
C GLY A 87 -0.75 -8.81 -4.36
N GLY A 88 -2.04 -9.01 -4.62
CA GLY A 88 -2.88 -7.97 -5.23
C GLY A 88 -3.02 -6.72 -4.38
N TYR A 89 -3.08 -6.88 -3.06
CA TYR A 89 -3.13 -5.74 -2.13
C TYR A 89 -1.83 -4.96 -2.17
N LEU A 90 -0.70 -5.64 -2.15
CA LEU A 90 0.63 -5.01 -2.19
C LEU A 90 0.86 -4.26 -3.51
N ILE A 91 0.52 -4.89 -4.62
CA ILE A 91 0.63 -4.25 -5.94
C ILE A 91 -0.35 -3.07 -6.03
N GLY A 92 -1.55 -3.21 -5.47
CA GLY A 92 -2.57 -2.16 -5.43
C GLY A 92 -2.16 -0.94 -4.61
N PHE A 93 -1.22 -1.07 -3.68
CA PHE A 93 -0.71 0.07 -2.92
C PHE A 93 -0.06 1.12 -3.80
N ILE A 94 0.60 0.72 -4.89
CA ILE A 94 1.32 1.64 -5.78
C ILE A 94 0.34 2.61 -6.47
N PRO A 95 -0.67 2.15 -7.23
CA PRO A 95 -1.63 3.07 -7.84
C PRO A 95 -2.49 3.80 -6.79
N ALA A 96 -2.77 3.17 -5.65
CA ALA A 96 -3.53 3.80 -4.59
C ALA A 96 -2.76 4.99 -3.98
N ALA A 97 -1.47 4.85 -3.77
CA ALA A 97 -0.62 5.94 -3.28
C ALA A 97 -0.62 7.11 -4.27
N LEU A 98 -0.59 6.83 -5.57
CA LEU A 98 -0.67 7.85 -6.60
C LEU A 98 -2.01 8.58 -6.58
N VAL A 99 -3.11 7.84 -6.52
CA VAL A 99 -4.48 8.40 -6.46
C VAL A 99 -4.64 9.26 -5.21
N ALA A 100 -4.24 8.75 -4.06
CA ALA A 100 -4.29 9.49 -2.80
C ALA A 100 -3.43 10.75 -2.86
N GLY A 101 -2.24 10.65 -3.43
CA GLY A 101 -1.32 11.77 -3.56
C GLY A 101 -1.86 12.87 -4.46
N ILE A 102 -2.42 12.52 -5.60
CA ILE A 102 -3.04 13.49 -6.52
C ILE A 102 -4.25 14.16 -5.87
N ALA A 103 -5.09 13.39 -5.20
CA ALA A 103 -6.27 13.93 -4.51
C ALA A 103 -5.89 14.90 -3.39
N CYS A 104 -4.83 14.59 -2.65
CA CYS A 104 -4.37 15.43 -1.55
C CYS A 104 -3.64 16.70 -2.00
N GLU A 105 -3.31 16.83 -3.29
CA GLU A 105 -2.84 18.08 -3.86
C GLU A 105 -3.95 19.12 -3.99
N SER A 106 -5.21 18.70 -3.97
CA SER A 106 -6.34 19.60 -4.04
C SER A 106 -6.52 20.38 -2.75
N HIS A 107 -6.97 21.62 -2.86
CA HIS A 107 -7.33 22.45 -1.71
C HIS A 107 -8.72 22.13 -1.16
N SER A 108 -9.52 21.37 -1.90
CA SER A 108 -10.88 20.99 -1.49
C SER A 108 -10.85 19.80 -0.53
N PRO A 109 -11.35 19.92 0.71
CA PRO A 109 -11.44 18.80 1.63
C PRO A 109 -12.25 17.63 1.08
N ALA A 110 -13.33 17.93 0.32
CA ALA A 110 -14.15 16.90 -0.29
C ALA A 110 -13.37 16.04 -1.28
N ARG A 111 -12.54 16.65 -2.12
CA ARG A 111 -11.70 15.92 -3.07
C ARG A 111 -10.66 15.05 -2.38
N ARG A 112 -10.07 15.56 -1.29
CA ARG A 112 -9.12 14.79 -0.48
C ARG A 112 -9.76 13.54 0.10
N ILE A 113 -10.93 13.70 0.72
CA ILE A 113 -11.66 12.59 1.33
C ILE A 113 -12.10 11.58 0.27
N LEU A 114 -12.67 12.05 -0.84
CA LEU A 114 -13.09 11.18 -1.93
C LEU A 114 -11.91 10.43 -2.55
N GLY A 115 -10.77 11.09 -2.72
CA GLY A 115 -9.58 10.48 -3.25
C GLY A 115 -9.00 9.41 -2.33
N LEU A 116 -8.96 9.67 -1.03
CA LEU A 116 -8.52 8.69 -0.05
C LEU A 116 -9.45 7.48 0.00
N ALA A 117 -10.76 7.73 -0.02
CA ALA A 117 -11.75 6.66 -0.08
C ALA A 117 -11.61 5.85 -1.38
N GLY A 118 -11.44 6.53 -2.51
CA GLY A 118 -11.22 5.89 -3.80
C GLY A 118 -9.95 5.06 -3.84
N ALA A 119 -8.86 5.56 -3.24
CA ALA A 119 -7.61 4.81 -3.13
C ALA A 119 -7.79 3.53 -2.29
N SER A 120 -8.52 3.62 -1.18
CA SER A 120 -8.84 2.45 -0.36
C SER A 120 -9.64 1.41 -1.14
N VAL A 121 -10.67 1.85 -1.86
CA VAL A 121 -11.47 0.96 -2.72
C VAL A 121 -10.60 0.32 -3.80
N LEU A 122 -9.67 1.08 -4.39
CA LEU A 122 -8.75 0.57 -5.41
C LEU A 122 -7.87 -0.56 -4.85
N ILE A 123 -7.35 -0.41 -3.65
CA ILE A 123 -6.58 -1.47 -2.98
C ILE A 123 -7.43 -2.72 -2.81
N LEU A 124 -8.65 -2.57 -2.32
CA LEU A 124 -9.55 -3.70 -2.10
C LEU A 124 -9.93 -4.38 -3.41
N LEU A 125 -10.21 -3.61 -4.45
CA LEU A 125 -10.54 -4.17 -5.77
C LEU A 125 -9.37 -4.94 -6.36
N CYS A 126 -8.16 -4.39 -6.28
CA CYS A 126 -6.96 -5.08 -6.74
C CYS A 126 -6.73 -6.38 -5.96
N GLY A 127 -6.91 -6.32 -4.64
CA GLY A 127 -6.74 -7.48 -3.77
C GLY A 127 -7.76 -8.58 -4.05
N VAL A 128 -9.02 -8.22 -4.15
CA VAL A 128 -10.11 -9.18 -4.42
C VAL A 128 -9.94 -9.81 -5.81
N ALA A 129 -9.64 -8.99 -6.82
CA ALA A 129 -9.40 -9.49 -8.18
C ALA A 129 -8.23 -10.48 -8.20
N TRP A 130 -7.17 -10.19 -7.46
CA TRP A 130 -6.01 -11.08 -7.34
C TRP A 130 -6.37 -12.38 -6.62
N LEU A 131 -7.18 -12.31 -5.56
CA LEU A 131 -7.64 -13.50 -4.84
C LEU A 131 -8.41 -14.43 -5.78
N ILE A 132 -9.31 -13.89 -6.59
CA ILE A 132 -10.07 -14.67 -7.56
C ILE A 132 -9.12 -15.35 -8.55
N GLY A 133 -8.15 -14.59 -9.08
CA GLY A 133 -7.21 -15.10 -10.07
C GLY A 133 -6.19 -16.08 -9.54
N SER A 134 -5.70 -15.87 -8.30
CA SER A 134 -4.59 -16.66 -7.75
C SER A 134 -5.04 -17.91 -6.97
N THR A 135 -6.20 -17.83 -6.30
CA THR A 135 -6.70 -18.94 -5.47
C THR A 135 -7.84 -19.72 -6.11
N GLY A 136 -8.42 -19.20 -7.19
CA GLY A 136 -9.59 -19.79 -7.84
C GLY A 136 -10.87 -19.71 -7.03
N MET A 137 -10.93 -18.82 -6.04
CA MET A 137 -12.14 -18.61 -5.23
C MET A 137 -13.30 -18.11 -6.07
N ALA A 138 -14.52 -18.48 -5.68
CA ALA A 138 -15.72 -17.86 -6.24
C ALA A 138 -15.71 -16.35 -5.93
N PRO A 139 -16.18 -15.51 -6.86
CA PRO A 139 -16.16 -14.04 -6.64
C PRO A 139 -16.83 -13.59 -5.34
N SER A 140 -17.93 -14.23 -4.95
CA SER A 140 -18.61 -13.91 -3.69
C SER A 140 -17.76 -14.23 -2.46
N ALA A 141 -17.06 -15.37 -2.47
CA ALA A 141 -16.19 -15.76 -1.37
C ALA A 141 -14.97 -14.82 -1.29
N ALA A 142 -14.36 -14.49 -2.42
CA ALA A 142 -13.24 -13.58 -2.46
C ALA A 142 -13.63 -12.18 -1.97
N PHE A 143 -14.81 -11.72 -2.31
CA PHE A 143 -15.32 -10.42 -1.86
C PHE A 143 -15.50 -10.39 -0.35
N VAL A 144 -16.11 -11.43 0.23
CA VAL A 144 -16.35 -11.51 1.67
C VAL A 144 -15.03 -11.62 2.45
N LEU A 145 -14.08 -12.42 1.96
CA LEU A 145 -12.81 -12.65 2.65
C LEU A 145 -11.79 -11.54 2.42
N GLY A 146 -11.89 -10.84 1.29
CA GLY A 146 -10.97 -9.78 0.91
C GLY A 146 -11.35 -8.39 1.42
N MET A 147 -12.57 -8.22 1.85
CA MET A 147 -13.09 -6.96 2.39
C MET A 147 -13.10 -7.02 3.91
#